data_b20cd1f9d3a1c7178fb17830092a0c79
#
_entry.id   b20cd1f9d3a1c7178fb17830092a0c79
#
_cell.length_a   1.000
_cell.length_b   1.000
_cell.length_c   1.000
_cell.angle_alpha   90.00
_cell.angle_beta   90.00
_cell.angle_gamma   90.00
#
_symmetry.space_group_name_H-M   'P 1'
#
loop_
_entity.id
_entity.type
_entity.pdbx_description
1 polymer ?
#
loop_
_entity_poly.entity_id
_entity_poly.type
_entity_poly.pdbx_seq_one_letter_code
_entity_poly.pdbx_strand_id
1 'polypeptide(L)'
;MSQVHFEIFRQQGKSGGGWSLVEAMENREAALDRARLMLEEGQAAAVRVVKETYQSSTGDYMSLTIFEGGHTEVKKKNKKVEDIASFTPCFKPDDLYSYHARMTMTRILGEWLGRQKLTVTELMHSASALEKFEATGTTYQHAVQKVAVAQAAESESSVAQIVKQLNDLCTTAIHRVYKDERRKLFAELEPGQFGPLATKLGANPDARYVLNGSLAKYLGHAKTWDAKLQRLLVLMEELPAEGPGRALLLTAIDTLVAEMLNGAAALADLLGHNPDLGHALLNLVELFMGTIVNVADGAGGGINALARSFAKDELPEARAAIAGRILAELKGLKRLCPNSLDDEFKMLRRLGNQLVRGQGKYLSHQDLIAAFTERSRRLVTQEPLQQFMQMSKTSDEKLERLLVVEENIVGAENKRTLSTFMIPIITSNNFEDQLLTGAPIPQRLRRVAELQERVLRSGFQDVQKNLIAVALDAAAQRIEARAKFLASIEARIANPIERAQTLLKLCAAGIFTQGDLMMKARRLLMASLAKPGFLSTYIAQLEQERPAGVDKDQVVAELATQLEGIGIAPEDALRALAA
;
A
#
# COMPACT_ATOMS: atom_id res chain seq x y z
N MET A 1 37.60 -1.33 46.07
CA MET A 1 36.62 -0.26 46.26
C MET A 1 36.01 0.06 44.93
N SER A 2 34.71 0.00 44.80
CA SER A 2 34.06 0.38 43.51
C SER A 2 34.17 1.89 43.37
N GLN A 3 34.89 2.35 42.35
CA GLN A 3 34.96 3.76 41.99
C GLN A 3 33.65 4.14 41.31
N VAL A 4 32.85 4.99 41.97
CA VAL A 4 31.59 5.51 41.45
C VAL A 4 31.77 6.99 41.23
N HIS A 5 31.41 7.48 40.01
CA HIS A 5 31.35 8.92 39.71
C HIS A 5 30.10 9.24 38.90
N PHE A 6 29.74 10.50 38.80
CA PHE A 6 28.54 11.02 38.14
C PHE A 6 28.95 12.00 37.05
N GLU A 7 28.60 11.68 35.82
CA GLU A 7 28.90 12.48 34.65
C GLU A 7 27.68 13.30 34.23
N ILE A 8 27.87 14.60 34.02
CA ILE A 8 26.84 15.54 33.59
C ILE A 8 27.04 15.81 32.11
N PHE A 9 26.03 15.46 31.31
CA PHE A 9 26.00 15.71 29.88
C PHE A 9 24.98 16.80 29.57
N ARG A 10 25.34 17.70 28.65
CA ARG A 10 24.41 18.71 28.10
C ARG A 10 24.16 18.53 26.63
N GLN A 11 23.00 19.00 26.19
CA GLN A 11 22.65 19.17 24.78
C GLN A 11 22.44 20.64 24.47
N GLN A 12 23.17 21.17 23.49
CA GLN A 12 23.03 22.53 22.99
C GLN A 12 22.16 22.54 21.72
N GLY A 13 21.03 23.26 21.75
CA GLY A 13 20.14 23.47 20.61
C GLY A 13 18.86 22.65 20.61
N LYS A 14 17.81 23.19 19.99
CA LYS A 14 16.46 22.61 19.94
C LYS A 14 16.28 21.43 18.99
N SER A 15 17.29 21.04 18.21
CA SER A 15 17.20 19.99 17.22
C SER A 15 18.40 19.06 17.27
N GLY A 16 18.29 17.97 18.06
CA GLY A 16 19.04 16.73 17.83
C GLY A 16 20.57 16.77 17.88
N GLY A 17 21.19 17.74 18.52
CA GLY A 17 22.64 17.79 18.76
C GLY A 17 23.06 16.63 19.69
N GLY A 18 24.29 16.13 19.50
CA GLY A 18 24.85 15.09 20.38
C GLY A 18 24.98 15.55 21.83
N TRP A 19 24.99 14.61 22.76
CA TRP A 19 25.29 14.86 24.16
C TRP A 19 26.80 15.14 24.32
N SER A 20 27.14 16.23 24.98
CA SER A 20 28.53 16.57 25.32
C SER A 20 28.73 16.51 26.82
N LEU A 21 29.78 15.85 27.28
CA LEU A 21 30.19 15.81 28.69
C LEU A 21 30.59 17.21 29.12
N VAL A 22 30.04 17.67 30.26
CA VAL A 22 30.33 18.98 30.85
C VAL A 22 31.27 18.79 32.02
N GLU A 23 30.92 17.90 32.95
CA GLU A 23 31.61 17.75 34.22
C GLU A 23 31.41 16.32 34.77
N ALA A 24 32.38 15.83 35.54
CA ALA A 24 32.29 14.60 36.30
C ALA A 24 32.47 14.88 37.79
N MET A 25 31.60 14.32 38.64
CA MET A 25 31.55 14.58 40.07
C MET A 25 31.49 13.26 40.84
N GLU A 26 32.07 13.23 42.04
CA GLU A 26 31.99 12.08 42.93
C GLU A 26 30.69 12.04 43.78
N ASN A 27 30.07 13.25 43.96
CA ASN A 27 28.87 13.38 44.82
C ASN A 27 27.61 13.43 43.94
N ARG A 28 26.66 12.52 44.23
CA ARG A 28 25.38 12.41 43.52
C ARG A 28 24.51 13.66 43.63
N GLU A 29 24.38 14.24 44.84
CA GLU A 29 23.50 15.37 45.07
C GLU A 29 24.08 16.63 44.37
N ALA A 30 25.38 16.88 44.49
CA ALA A 30 26.05 17.96 43.80
C ALA A 30 25.90 17.87 42.27
N ALA A 31 25.99 16.64 41.70
CA ALA A 31 25.78 16.43 40.25
C ALA A 31 24.32 16.71 39.83
N LEU A 32 23.34 16.33 40.63
CA LEU A 32 21.93 16.60 40.37
C LEU A 32 21.59 18.08 40.49
N ASP A 33 22.13 18.78 41.50
CA ASP A 33 21.91 20.22 41.71
C ASP A 33 22.57 21.02 40.59
N ARG A 34 23.77 20.62 40.18
CA ARG A 34 24.45 21.24 39.02
C ARG A 34 23.67 21.10 37.74
N ALA A 35 23.11 19.91 37.50
CA ALA A 35 22.28 19.64 36.33
C ALA A 35 20.99 20.48 36.33
N ARG A 36 20.33 20.66 37.47
CA ARG A 36 19.14 21.52 37.62
C ARG A 36 19.48 22.98 37.38
N LEU A 37 20.57 23.49 37.99
CA LEU A 37 21.04 24.85 37.82
C LEU A 37 21.32 25.16 36.34
N MET A 38 21.94 24.25 35.60
CA MET A 38 22.21 24.43 34.17
C MET A 38 20.93 24.55 33.33
N LEU A 39 19.84 23.88 33.73
CA LEU A 39 18.53 24.04 33.08
C LEU A 39 17.86 25.36 33.45
N GLU A 40 17.90 25.75 34.73
CA GLU A 40 17.32 27.01 35.24
C GLU A 40 18.00 28.24 34.65
N GLU A 41 19.32 28.22 34.51
CA GLU A 41 20.11 29.29 33.91
C GLU A 41 20.08 29.29 32.37
N GLY A 42 19.41 28.35 31.75
CA GLY A 42 19.32 28.24 30.29
C GLY A 42 20.64 27.91 29.59
N GLN A 43 21.61 27.34 30.32
CA GLN A 43 22.95 26.97 29.79
C GLN A 43 22.89 25.72 28.90
N ALA A 44 21.79 24.95 28.94
CA ALA A 44 21.57 23.77 28.15
C ALA A 44 20.10 23.63 27.79
N ALA A 45 19.80 23.13 26.58
CA ALA A 45 18.44 22.77 26.18
C ALA A 45 17.95 21.51 26.89
N ALA A 46 18.85 20.56 27.14
CA ALA A 46 18.62 19.37 27.96
C ALA A 46 19.90 18.97 28.69
N VAL A 47 19.74 18.36 29.87
CA VAL A 47 20.84 17.85 30.71
C VAL A 47 20.54 16.44 31.16
N ARG A 48 21.55 15.57 31.18
CA ARG A 48 21.50 14.20 31.66
C ARG A 48 22.64 13.95 32.63
N VAL A 49 22.34 13.26 33.75
CA VAL A 49 23.33 12.78 34.70
C VAL A 49 23.41 11.26 34.64
N VAL A 50 24.60 10.75 34.42
CA VAL A 50 24.90 9.33 34.32
C VAL A 50 25.78 8.91 35.50
N LYS A 51 25.37 7.89 36.23
CA LYS A 51 26.20 7.24 37.25
C LYS A 51 27.08 6.19 36.56
N GLU A 52 28.39 6.34 36.67
CA GLU A 52 29.37 5.38 36.23
C GLU A 52 29.89 4.56 37.42
N THR A 53 29.86 3.24 37.30
CA THR A 53 30.33 2.33 38.35
C THR A 53 31.35 1.38 37.74
N TYR A 54 32.61 1.45 38.19
CA TYR A 54 33.65 0.54 37.76
C TYR A 54 33.42 -0.87 38.29
N GLN A 55 33.36 -1.84 37.41
CA GLN A 55 33.28 -3.27 37.76
C GLN A 55 34.66 -3.90 37.65
N SER A 56 35.28 -4.18 38.80
CA SER A 56 36.61 -4.82 38.86
C SER A 56 36.66 -6.24 38.27
N SER A 57 35.50 -6.89 38.12
CA SER A 57 35.40 -8.24 37.56
C SER A 57 35.46 -8.28 36.02
N THR A 58 35.04 -7.22 35.34
CA THR A 58 35.00 -7.12 33.87
C THR A 58 36.00 -6.08 33.33
N GLY A 59 36.51 -5.18 34.17
CA GLY A 59 37.38 -4.09 33.73
C GLY A 59 36.64 -2.93 33.08
N ASP A 60 35.30 -2.94 33.04
CA ASP A 60 34.44 -1.98 32.36
C ASP A 60 33.63 -1.11 33.34
N TYR A 61 33.15 0.03 32.84
CA TYR A 61 32.23 0.89 33.56
C TYR A 61 30.77 0.56 33.19
N MET A 62 29.93 0.43 34.21
CA MET A 62 28.49 0.28 34.04
C MET A 62 27.82 1.65 34.20
N SER A 63 27.19 2.11 33.13
CA SER A 63 26.53 3.42 33.05
C SER A 63 25.05 3.30 33.38
N LEU A 64 24.56 4.15 34.30
CA LEU A 64 23.14 4.26 34.65
C LEU A 64 22.69 5.73 34.60
N THR A 65 21.77 6.08 33.74
CA THR A 65 21.18 7.43 33.75
C THR A 65 20.30 7.60 34.99
N ILE A 66 20.64 8.56 35.87
CA ILE A 66 19.93 8.83 37.12
C ILE A 66 19.09 10.10 37.08
N PHE A 67 19.29 10.96 36.09
CA PHE A 67 18.52 12.17 35.87
C PHE A 67 18.55 12.55 34.39
N GLU A 68 17.42 13.01 33.87
CA GLU A 68 17.30 13.63 32.55
C GLU A 68 16.23 14.72 32.64
N GLY A 69 16.56 15.94 32.20
CA GLY A 69 15.67 17.08 32.26
C GLY A 69 15.90 18.06 31.09
N GLY A 70 14.94 18.98 30.87
CA GLY A 70 14.95 19.95 29.78
C GLY A 70 14.09 19.53 28.57
N HIS A 71 13.96 20.40 27.59
CA HIS A 71 13.27 20.09 26.36
C HIS A 71 14.20 19.32 25.42
N THR A 72 14.29 18.02 25.62
CA THR A 72 14.54 17.14 24.50
C THR A 72 13.27 17.15 23.67
N GLU A 73 13.26 17.78 22.50
CA GLU A 73 12.51 17.20 21.39
C GLU A 73 13.15 15.84 21.16
N VAL A 74 12.73 14.87 21.97
CA VAL A 74 12.81 13.50 21.56
C VAL A 74 12.01 13.48 20.26
N LYS A 75 12.70 13.58 19.10
CA LYS A 75 12.27 12.74 17.99
C LYS A 75 12.14 11.38 18.66
N LYS A 76 10.93 11.05 19.09
CA LYS A 76 10.54 9.68 19.21
C LYS A 76 11.00 9.13 17.87
N LYS A 77 12.21 8.51 17.81
CA LYS A 77 12.37 7.39 16.93
C LYS A 77 11.12 6.63 17.26
N ASN A 78 10.14 6.69 16.38
CA ASN A 78 9.15 5.67 16.31
C ASN A 78 10.05 4.43 16.26
N LYS A 79 10.41 3.87 17.42
CA LYS A 79 10.55 2.43 17.50
C LYS A 79 9.29 2.05 16.76
N LYS A 80 9.44 1.55 15.53
CA LYS A 80 8.41 0.75 14.93
C LYS A 80 7.95 -0.06 16.12
N VAL A 81 6.76 0.21 16.59
CA VAL A 81 5.98 -0.80 17.26
C VAL A 81 5.86 -1.77 16.10
N GLU A 82 6.86 -2.67 15.99
CA GLU A 82 6.65 -3.91 15.26
C GLU A 82 5.39 -4.37 15.90
N ASP A 83 4.30 -4.42 15.11
CA ASP A 83 3.08 -5.06 15.53
C ASP A 83 3.54 -6.32 16.27
N ILE A 84 3.41 -6.30 17.59
CA ILE A 84 3.69 -7.47 18.42
C ILE A 84 2.49 -8.34 18.14
N ALA A 85 2.51 -8.97 16.95
CA ALA A 85 1.51 -9.97 16.64
C ALA A 85 1.61 -11.00 17.75
N SER A 86 0.48 -11.30 18.36
CA SER A 86 0.38 -12.28 19.43
C SER A 86 1.13 -13.55 19.02
N PHE A 87 2.06 -13.99 19.87
CA PHE A 87 2.78 -15.23 19.65
C PHE A 87 2.03 -16.34 20.37
N THR A 88 1.47 -17.26 19.60
CA THR A 88 0.78 -18.42 20.16
C THR A 88 1.71 -19.19 21.11
N PRO A 89 1.34 -19.40 22.38
CA PRO A 89 2.17 -20.12 23.35
C PRO A 89 2.40 -21.58 22.95
N CYS A 90 3.61 -22.08 23.25
CA CYS A 90 3.96 -23.49 23.16
C CYS A 90 4.03 -24.08 24.56
N PHE A 91 3.41 -25.24 24.77
CA PHE A 91 3.34 -25.91 26.08
C PHE A 91 4.12 -27.22 26.11
N LYS A 92 4.34 -27.85 24.98
CA LYS A 92 5.09 -29.09 24.81
C LYS A 92 6.07 -28.98 23.63
N PRO A 93 7.15 -29.77 23.59
CA PRO A 93 8.18 -29.68 22.53
C PRO A 93 7.61 -29.83 21.11
N ASP A 94 6.56 -30.64 20.94
CA ASP A 94 5.92 -30.83 19.62
C ASP A 94 5.24 -29.56 19.10
N ASP A 95 4.82 -28.64 19.98
CA ASP A 95 4.20 -27.37 19.59
C ASP A 95 5.17 -26.47 18.83
N LEU A 96 6.50 -26.63 19.03
CA LEU A 96 7.54 -25.90 18.29
C LEU A 96 7.54 -26.23 16.79
N TYR A 97 7.00 -27.39 16.40
CA TYR A 97 6.87 -27.80 14.99
C TYR A 97 5.53 -27.35 14.37
N SER A 98 4.66 -26.67 15.14
CA SER A 98 3.40 -26.14 14.64
C SER A 98 3.62 -25.02 13.61
N TYR A 99 2.61 -24.77 12.77
CA TYR A 99 2.63 -23.67 11.81
C TYR A 99 2.94 -22.32 12.48
N HIS A 100 2.26 -21.99 13.58
CA HIS A 100 2.42 -20.71 14.29
C HIS A 100 3.83 -20.54 14.87
N ALA A 101 4.39 -21.58 15.47
CA ALA A 101 5.74 -21.54 16.02
C ALA A 101 6.78 -21.36 14.90
N ARG A 102 6.65 -22.09 13.79
CA ARG A 102 7.54 -21.97 12.64
C ARG A 102 7.48 -20.58 11.99
N MET A 103 6.28 -19.99 11.85
CA MET A 103 6.11 -18.62 11.35
C MET A 103 6.72 -17.59 12.31
N THR A 104 6.57 -17.79 13.61
CA THR A 104 7.23 -16.96 14.65
C THR A 104 8.75 -17.02 14.50
N MET A 105 9.32 -18.22 14.40
CA MET A 105 10.76 -18.42 14.21
C MET A 105 11.25 -17.80 12.89
N THR A 106 10.54 -18.00 11.78
CA THR A 106 10.85 -17.37 10.47
C THR A 106 10.94 -15.86 10.59
N ARG A 107 10.01 -15.23 11.31
CA ARG A 107 9.98 -13.77 11.50
C ARG A 107 11.12 -13.28 12.41
N ILE A 108 11.36 -13.96 13.52
CA ILE A 108 12.34 -13.51 14.52
C ILE A 108 13.78 -13.82 14.10
N LEU A 109 14.00 -15.00 13.54
CA LEU A 109 15.32 -15.49 13.12
C LEU A 109 15.62 -15.20 11.65
N GLY A 110 14.72 -14.52 10.93
CA GLY A 110 14.75 -14.38 9.46
C GLY A 110 16.06 -13.84 8.90
N GLU A 111 16.71 -12.91 9.59
CA GLU A 111 18.02 -12.39 9.19
C GLU A 111 19.13 -13.45 9.30
N TRP A 112 19.15 -14.20 10.41
CA TRP A 112 20.10 -15.27 10.62
C TRP A 112 19.87 -16.44 9.65
N LEU A 113 18.62 -16.89 9.53
CA LEU A 113 18.21 -17.93 8.59
C LEU A 113 18.56 -17.55 7.15
N GLY A 114 18.33 -16.31 6.75
CA GLY A 114 18.67 -15.79 5.43
C GLY A 114 20.17 -15.84 5.15
N ARG A 115 21.02 -15.45 6.10
CA ARG A 115 22.48 -15.52 6.00
C ARG A 115 22.99 -16.96 5.89
N GLN A 116 22.36 -17.89 6.65
CA GLN A 116 22.73 -19.31 6.60
C GLN A 116 22.08 -20.07 5.43
N LYS A 117 21.12 -19.44 4.73
CA LYS A 117 20.28 -20.04 3.69
C LYS A 117 19.55 -21.29 4.20
N LEU A 118 18.95 -21.19 5.38
CA LEU A 118 18.21 -22.24 6.04
C LEU A 118 16.73 -21.85 6.22
N THR A 119 15.84 -22.82 6.07
CA THR A 119 14.46 -22.72 6.55
C THR A 119 14.39 -23.08 8.03
N VAL A 120 13.28 -22.75 8.70
CA VAL A 120 13.04 -23.16 10.10
C VAL A 120 12.99 -24.68 10.20
N THR A 121 12.35 -25.35 9.25
CA THR A 121 12.27 -26.82 9.23
C THR A 121 13.66 -27.43 9.11
N GLU A 122 14.58 -26.91 8.29
CA GLU A 122 15.96 -27.37 8.25
C GLU A 122 16.69 -27.13 9.57
N LEU A 123 16.53 -25.95 10.17
CA LEU A 123 17.13 -25.64 11.49
C LEU A 123 16.70 -26.65 12.56
N MET A 124 15.41 -26.97 12.62
CA MET A 124 14.82 -27.82 13.64
C MET A 124 15.06 -29.33 13.42
N HIS A 125 15.70 -29.73 12.33
CA HIS A 125 15.95 -31.15 12.00
C HIS A 125 17.42 -31.43 11.65
N SER A 126 18.33 -30.46 11.82
CA SER A 126 19.75 -30.61 11.51
C SER A 126 20.61 -30.28 12.73
N ALA A 127 21.38 -31.26 13.24
CA ALA A 127 22.30 -31.03 14.35
C ALA A 127 23.37 -29.98 14.01
N SER A 128 23.92 -30.02 12.79
CA SER A 128 24.93 -29.04 12.35
C SER A 128 24.38 -27.62 12.24
N ALA A 129 23.10 -27.46 11.87
CA ALA A 129 22.43 -26.15 11.85
C ALA A 129 22.18 -25.63 13.26
N LEU A 130 21.76 -26.50 14.17
CA LEU A 130 21.56 -26.17 15.60
C LEU A 130 22.88 -25.79 16.28
N GLU A 131 23.97 -26.52 16.05
CA GLU A 131 25.30 -26.17 16.56
C GLU A 131 25.74 -24.76 16.12
N LYS A 132 25.56 -24.44 14.84
CA LYS A 132 25.83 -23.09 14.32
C LYS A 132 24.95 -22.03 14.98
N PHE A 133 23.69 -22.36 15.24
CA PHE A 133 22.75 -21.45 15.89
C PHE A 133 23.11 -21.23 17.37
N GLU A 134 23.39 -22.28 18.11
CA GLU A 134 23.83 -22.22 19.52
C GLU A 134 25.14 -21.43 19.66
N ALA A 135 26.07 -21.59 18.73
CA ALA A 135 27.34 -20.85 18.70
C ALA A 135 27.15 -19.31 18.55
N THR A 136 25.96 -18.82 18.11
CA THR A 136 25.69 -17.39 18.06
C THR A 136 25.41 -16.79 19.45
N GLY A 137 25.06 -17.59 20.46
CA GLY A 137 24.77 -17.21 21.83
C GLY A 137 23.65 -16.16 21.97
N THR A 138 23.91 -14.96 21.50
CA THR A 138 23.01 -13.80 21.63
C THR A 138 21.75 -13.89 20.78
N THR A 139 21.79 -14.46 19.58
CA THR A 139 20.63 -14.54 18.67
C THR A 139 19.51 -15.39 19.25
N TYR A 140 19.88 -16.53 19.85
CA TYR A 140 18.93 -17.40 20.52
C TYR A 140 18.28 -16.70 21.71
N GLN A 141 19.10 -16.11 22.60
CA GLN A 141 18.60 -15.41 23.78
C GLN A 141 17.68 -14.24 23.44
N HIS A 142 18.05 -13.43 22.44
CA HIS A 142 17.21 -12.33 21.96
C HIS A 142 15.86 -12.84 21.41
N ALA A 143 15.86 -13.96 20.67
CA ALA A 143 14.64 -14.54 20.12
C ALA A 143 13.69 -14.98 21.25
N VAL A 144 14.20 -15.74 22.23
CA VAL A 144 13.42 -16.19 23.40
C VAL A 144 12.89 -15.00 24.20
N GLN A 145 13.74 -13.99 24.45
CA GLN A 145 13.35 -12.79 25.19
C GLN A 145 12.23 -12.01 24.47
N LYS A 146 12.34 -11.87 23.15
CA LYS A 146 11.32 -11.15 22.33
C LYS A 146 9.97 -11.85 22.38
N VAL A 147 9.94 -13.17 22.27
CA VAL A 147 8.71 -13.97 22.40
C VAL A 147 8.14 -13.86 23.81
N ALA A 148 8.99 -14.01 24.84
CA ALA A 148 8.55 -13.97 26.23
C ALA A 148 7.94 -12.62 26.63
N VAL A 149 8.53 -11.51 26.20
CA VAL A 149 7.98 -10.15 26.43
C VAL A 149 6.62 -10.00 25.78
N ALA A 150 6.44 -10.48 24.55
CA ALA A 150 5.16 -10.38 23.86
C ALA A 150 4.08 -11.25 24.52
N GLN A 151 4.40 -12.48 24.89
CA GLN A 151 3.46 -13.39 25.56
C GLN A 151 3.11 -12.91 26.98
N ALA A 152 4.06 -12.32 27.72
CA ALA A 152 3.79 -11.76 29.04
C ALA A 152 2.84 -10.56 29.00
N ALA A 153 2.84 -9.80 27.89
CA ALA A 153 1.90 -8.68 27.72
C ALA A 153 0.43 -9.14 27.56
N GLU A 154 0.22 -10.39 27.15
CA GLU A 154 -1.11 -10.99 26.89
C GLU A 154 -1.50 -12.04 27.95
N SER A 155 -0.64 -12.30 28.96
CA SER A 155 -0.87 -13.33 29.98
C SER A 155 -0.55 -12.80 31.37
N GLU A 156 -0.98 -13.52 32.40
CA GLU A 156 -0.65 -13.24 33.81
C GLU A 156 0.76 -13.72 34.20
N SER A 157 1.47 -14.41 33.32
CA SER A 157 2.79 -14.98 33.58
C SER A 157 3.90 -13.93 33.49
N SER A 158 4.89 -14.00 34.35
CA SER A 158 6.05 -13.11 34.26
C SER A 158 6.96 -13.48 33.07
N VAL A 159 7.65 -12.48 32.51
CA VAL A 159 8.63 -12.70 31.44
C VAL A 159 9.66 -13.78 31.83
N ALA A 160 10.13 -13.79 33.09
CA ALA A 160 11.11 -14.77 33.54
C ALA A 160 10.57 -16.21 33.54
N GLN A 161 9.30 -16.41 33.89
CA GLN A 161 8.65 -17.72 33.84
C GLN A 161 8.53 -18.22 32.38
N ILE A 162 8.10 -17.33 31.45
CA ILE A 162 7.96 -17.70 30.05
C ILE A 162 9.33 -17.97 29.41
N VAL A 163 10.37 -17.18 29.72
CA VAL A 163 11.75 -17.45 29.27
C VAL A 163 12.22 -18.81 29.71
N LYS A 164 12.00 -19.17 30.98
CA LYS A 164 12.35 -20.51 31.51
C LYS A 164 11.60 -21.60 30.74
N GLN A 165 10.29 -21.48 30.60
CA GLN A 165 9.47 -22.45 29.85
C GLN A 165 9.94 -22.63 28.40
N LEU A 166 10.19 -21.53 27.68
CA LEU A 166 10.67 -21.60 26.30
C LEU A 166 12.05 -22.25 26.21
N ASN A 167 12.97 -21.94 27.14
CA ASN A 167 14.28 -22.57 27.19
C ASN A 167 14.19 -24.09 27.45
N ASP A 168 13.34 -24.53 28.37
CA ASP A 168 13.13 -25.96 28.65
C ASP A 168 12.57 -26.70 27.43
N LEU A 169 11.60 -26.10 26.71
CA LEU A 169 11.03 -26.63 25.46
C LEU A 169 12.08 -26.73 24.34
N CYS A 170 12.81 -25.64 24.09
CA CYS A 170 13.85 -25.60 23.07
C CYS A 170 14.97 -26.59 23.37
N THR A 171 15.46 -26.64 24.61
CA THR A 171 16.49 -27.59 25.02
C THR A 171 16.05 -29.04 24.79
N THR A 172 14.81 -29.37 25.12
CA THR A 172 14.24 -30.70 24.90
C THR A 172 14.19 -31.04 23.40
N ALA A 173 13.74 -30.09 22.56
CA ALA A 173 13.69 -30.27 21.10
C ALA A 173 15.09 -30.43 20.50
N ILE A 174 16.06 -29.60 20.90
CA ILE A 174 17.46 -29.67 20.46
C ILE A 174 18.09 -31.02 20.81
N HIS A 175 17.94 -31.47 22.07
CA HIS A 175 18.43 -32.77 22.49
C HIS A 175 17.82 -33.93 21.71
N ARG A 176 16.53 -33.83 21.35
CA ARG A 176 15.87 -34.83 20.49
C ARG A 176 16.59 -34.94 19.15
N VAL A 177 16.87 -33.82 18.47
CA VAL A 177 17.54 -33.81 17.16
C VAL A 177 18.95 -34.43 17.27
N TYR A 178 19.77 -34.02 18.25
CA TYR A 178 21.10 -34.60 18.46
C TYR A 178 21.06 -36.11 18.71
N LYS A 179 20.10 -36.57 19.52
CA LYS A 179 19.91 -37.99 19.78
C LYS A 179 19.54 -38.76 18.53
N ASP A 180 18.58 -38.23 17.77
CA ASP A 180 18.00 -38.92 16.62
C ASP A 180 18.96 -38.92 15.41
N GLU A 181 19.78 -37.86 15.27
CA GLU A 181 20.84 -37.85 14.28
C GLU A 181 21.96 -38.87 14.57
N ARG A 182 22.38 -39.02 15.86
CA ARG A 182 23.31 -40.07 16.28
C ARG A 182 22.77 -41.47 16.02
N ARG A 183 21.46 -41.66 16.09
CA ARG A 183 20.78 -42.92 15.77
C ARG A 183 20.56 -43.14 14.28
N LYS A 184 20.97 -42.16 13.43
CA LYS A 184 20.76 -42.17 11.99
C LYS A 184 19.28 -42.33 11.60
N LEU A 185 18.39 -41.70 12.41
CA LEU A 185 16.95 -41.74 12.15
C LEU A 185 16.58 -41.04 10.83
N PHE A 186 17.29 -39.98 10.49
CA PHE A 186 17.13 -39.23 9.24
C PHE A 186 17.97 -39.88 8.13
N ALA A 187 17.32 -40.46 7.16
CA ALA A 187 17.98 -41.09 6.02
C ALA A 187 18.59 -40.04 5.08
N GLU A 188 19.77 -40.34 4.54
CA GLU A 188 20.29 -39.64 3.36
C GLU A 188 19.64 -40.24 2.12
N LEU A 189 18.94 -39.42 1.35
CA LEU A 189 18.13 -39.85 0.22
C LEU A 189 18.47 -39.03 -1.02
N GLU A 190 18.40 -39.72 -2.15
CA GLU A 190 18.44 -39.11 -3.48
C GLU A 190 17.04 -39.07 -4.10
N PRO A 191 16.82 -38.25 -5.15
CA PRO A 191 15.57 -38.28 -5.90
C PRO A 191 15.16 -39.69 -6.31
N GLY A 192 13.87 -40.01 -6.25
CA GLY A 192 13.32 -41.36 -6.45
C GLY A 192 13.09 -42.14 -5.16
N GLN A 193 13.64 -41.72 -4.03
CA GLN A 193 13.57 -42.43 -2.76
C GLN A 193 12.56 -41.84 -1.76
N PHE A 194 12.12 -40.59 -1.96
CA PHE A 194 11.23 -39.89 -1.03
C PHE A 194 9.80 -40.41 -1.05
N GLY A 195 9.26 -40.73 -2.23
CA GLY A 195 7.95 -41.35 -2.35
C GLY A 195 7.85 -42.70 -1.64
N PRO A 196 8.78 -43.64 -1.86
CA PRO A 196 8.85 -44.92 -1.12
C PRO A 196 9.01 -44.70 0.41
N LEU A 197 9.85 -43.77 0.86
CA LEU A 197 9.97 -43.47 2.28
C LEU A 197 8.64 -42.94 2.86
N ALA A 198 8.02 -41.97 2.20
CA ALA A 198 6.74 -41.42 2.66
C ALA A 198 5.64 -42.47 2.75
N THR A 199 5.58 -43.39 1.79
CA THR A 199 4.66 -44.53 1.82
C THR A 199 4.93 -45.45 2.99
N LYS A 200 6.23 -45.76 3.26
CA LYS A 200 6.64 -46.61 4.39
C LYS A 200 6.29 -45.99 5.74
N LEU A 201 6.50 -44.67 5.87
CA LEU A 201 6.19 -43.96 7.10
C LEU A 201 4.68 -43.86 7.36
N GLY A 202 3.90 -43.69 6.29
CA GLY A 202 2.43 -43.75 6.33
C GLY A 202 1.81 -42.92 7.47
N ALA A 203 1.07 -43.62 8.34
CA ALA A 203 0.37 -43.02 9.49
C ALA A 203 1.20 -43.07 10.81
N ASN A 204 2.51 -43.30 10.76
CA ASN A 204 3.33 -43.27 11.96
C ASN A 204 3.24 -41.91 12.63
N PRO A 205 3.06 -41.81 13.95
CA PRO A 205 3.01 -40.53 14.67
C PRO A 205 4.22 -39.61 14.41
N ASP A 206 5.42 -40.18 14.25
CA ASP A 206 6.66 -39.45 13.98
C ASP A 206 6.96 -39.27 12.46
N ALA A 207 6.07 -39.71 11.58
CA ALA A 207 6.29 -39.72 10.13
C ALA A 207 6.74 -38.35 9.60
N ARG A 208 6.07 -37.28 10.02
CA ARG A 208 6.40 -35.92 9.59
C ARG A 208 7.78 -35.49 10.06
N TYR A 209 8.14 -35.76 11.32
CA TYR A 209 9.43 -35.44 11.89
C TYR A 209 10.56 -36.18 11.16
N VAL A 210 10.42 -37.48 10.91
CA VAL A 210 11.41 -38.30 10.21
C VAL A 210 11.59 -37.85 8.75
N LEU A 211 10.49 -37.61 8.05
CA LEU A 211 10.53 -37.13 6.67
C LEU A 211 11.20 -35.75 6.55
N ASN A 212 10.84 -34.81 7.44
CA ASN A 212 11.43 -33.47 7.47
C ASN A 212 12.93 -33.51 7.77
N GLY A 213 13.39 -34.43 8.64
CA GLY A 213 14.82 -34.63 8.90
C GLY A 213 15.57 -35.13 7.67
N SER A 214 14.98 -36.07 6.90
CA SER A 214 15.57 -36.52 5.63
C SER A 214 15.58 -35.43 4.56
N LEU A 215 14.51 -34.63 4.48
CA LEU A 215 14.44 -33.45 3.58
C LEU A 215 15.47 -32.38 3.98
N ALA A 216 15.67 -32.13 5.27
CA ALA A 216 16.68 -31.19 5.76
C ALA A 216 18.10 -31.59 5.34
N LYS A 217 18.44 -32.90 5.42
CA LYS A 217 19.72 -33.42 4.91
C LYS A 217 19.84 -33.22 3.40
N TYR A 218 18.82 -33.58 2.64
CA TYR A 218 18.79 -33.44 1.19
C TYR A 218 18.98 -31.98 0.75
N LEU A 219 18.30 -31.04 1.42
CA LEU A 219 18.42 -29.60 1.13
C LEU A 219 19.75 -29.00 1.60
N GLY A 220 20.39 -29.58 2.61
CA GLY A 220 21.69 -29.14 3.13
C GLY A 220 22.82 -29.16 2.08
N HIS A 221 22.68 -29.97 1.02
CA HIS A 221 23.61 -30.01 -0.10
C HIS A 221 23.43 -28.85 -1.09
N ALA A 222 22.31 -28.10 -1.04
CA ALA A 222 22.05 -26.97 -1.91
C ALA A 222 22.56 -25.66 -1.31
N LYS A 223 23.34 -24.90 -2.09
CA LYS A 223 24.00 -23.66 -1.62
C LYS A 223 23.19 -22.38 -1.88
N THR A 224 22.17 -22.45 -2.71
CA THR A 224 21.33 -21.30 -3.10
C THR A 224 19.87 -21.60 -2.84
N TRP A 225 19.07 -20.54 -2.65
CA TRP A 225 17.63 -20.69 -2.47
C TRP A 225 16.95 -21.29 -3.72
N ASP A 226 17.39 -20.89 -4.92
CA ASP A 226 16.86 -21.44 -6.16
C ASP A 226 17.16 -22.94 -6.30
N ALA A 227 18.37 -23.39 -5.97
CA ALA A 227 18.72 -24.80 -5.96
C ALA A 227 17.90 -25.61 -4.96
N LYS A 228 17.60 -25.04 -3.76
CA LYS A 228 16.72 -25.68 -2.78
C LYS A 228 15.30 -25.80 -3.30
N LEU A 229 14.76 -24.72 -3.89
CA LEU A 229 13.44 -24.70 -4.48
C LEU A 229 13.31 -25.73 -5.61
N GLN A 230 14.27 -25.77 -6.53
CA GLN A 230 14.30 -26.76 -7.60
C GLN A 230 14.32 -28.18 -7.06
N ARG A 231 15.16 -28.48 -6.05
CA ARG A 231 15.22 -29.80 -5.41
C ARG A 231 13.88 -30.22 -4.82
N LEU A 232 13.17 -29.29 -4.13
CA LEU A 232 11.84 -29.58 -3.58
C LEU A 232 10.81 -29.84 -4.67
N LEU A 233 10.83 -29.05 -5.74
CA LEU A 233 9.82 -29.17 -6.80
C LEU A 233 10.02 -30.43 -7.66
N VAL A 234 11.25 -30.93 -7.81
CA VAL A 234 11.51 -32.23 -8.44
C VAL A 234 10.82 -33.36 -7.65
N LEU A 235 10.77 -33.29 -6.31
CA LEU A 235 10.10 -34.31 -5.51
C LEU A 235 8.56 -34.35 -5.70
N MET A 236 7.96 -33.33 -6.33
CA MET A 236 6.54 -33.38 -6.72
C MET A 236 6.26 -34.49 -7.74
N GLU A 237 7.25 -34.89 -8.54
CA GLU A 237 7.13 -36.00 -9.50
C GLU A 237 7.18 -37.37 -8.81
N GLU A 238 7.68 -37.41 -7.56
CA GLU A 238 7.79 -38.62 -6.76
C GLU A 238 6.59 -38.86 -5.84
N LEU A 239 5.57 -38.00 -5.88
CA LEU A 239 4.40 -38.16 -5.04
C LEU A 239 3.73 -39.51 -5.28
N PRO A 240 3.53 -40.31 -4.21
CA PRO A 240 2.74 -41.55 -4.36
C PRO A 240 1.39 -41.26 -5.00
N ALA A 241 0.87 -42.20 -5.78
CA ALA A 241 -0.41 -42.00 -6.48
C ALA A 241 -1.55 -41.68 -5.52
N GLU A 242 -1.62 -42.38 -4.39
CA GLU A 242 -2.68 -42.25 -3.38
C GLU A 242 -2.15 -42.57 -1.98
N GLY A 243 -2.99 -42.33 -0.97
CA GLY A 243 -2.76 -42.75 0.41
C GLY A 243 -2.02 -41.70 1.31
N PRO A 244 -1.78 -42.05 2.58
CA PRO A 244 -1.24 -41.13 3.58
C PRO A 244 0.19 -40.68 3.25
N GLY A 245 0.98 -41.47 2.54
CA GLY A 245 2.33 -41.11 2.08
C GLY A 245 2.33 -39.92 1.11
N ARG A 246 1.31 -39.86 0.21
CA ARG A 246 1.15 -38.71 -0.70
C ARG A 246 0.90 -37.42 0.07
N ALA A 247 -0.05 -37.43 0.98
CA ALA A 247 -0.37 -36.26 1.80
C ALA A 247 0.83 -35.82 2.66
N LEU A 248 1.55 -36.78 3.21
CA LEU A 248 2.73 -36.54 4.04
C LEU A 248 3.84 -35.82 3.25
N LEU A 249 4.24 -36.35 2.08
CA LEU A 249 5.30 -35.77 1.25
C LEU A 249 4.87 -34.41 0.68
N LEU A 250 3.66 -34.30 0.15
CA LEU A 250 3.14 -33.05 -0.40
C LEU A 250 3.11 -31.95 0.67
N THR A 251 2.61 -32.26 1.88
CA THR A 251 2.57 -31.29 2.98
C THR A 251 3.99 -30.87 3.41
N ALA A 252 4.95 -31.79 3.44
CA ALA A 252 6.34 -31.46 3.79
C ALA A 252 6.99 -30.54 2.75
N ILE A 253 6.79 -30.79 1.46
CA ILE A 253 7.26 -29.94 0.37
C ILE A 253 6.60 -28.55 0.47
N ASP A 254 5.28 -28.49 0.57
CA ASP A 254 4.52 -27.24 0.65
C ASP A 254 4.96 -26.38 1.84
N THR A 255 5.13 -26.99 2.99
CA THR A 255 5.64 -26.34 4.20
C THR A 255 7.03 -25.72 3.98
N LEU A 256 7.97 -26.45 3.41
CA LEU A 256 9.33 -25.94 3.15
C LEU A 256 9.35 -24.81 2.13
N VAL A 257 8.55 -24.92 1.06
CA VAL A 257 8.37 -23.85 0.06
C VAL A 257 7.75 -22.62 0.72
N ALA A 258 6.70 -22.79 1.54
CA ALA A 258 6.05 -21.70 2.26
C ALA A 258 7.03 -20.96 3.21
N GLU A 259 7.90 -21.69 3.91
CA GLU A 259 8.94 -21.08 4.76
C GLU A 259 9.95 -20.26 3.95
N MET A 260 10.38 -20.74 2.76
CA MET A 260 11.24 -19.96 1.86
C MET A 260 10.55 -18.66 1.41
N LEU A 261 9.29 -18.73 1.01
CA LEU A 261 8.53 -17.58 0.51
C LEU A 261 8.18 -16.56 1.62
N ASN A 262 8.05 -16.99 2.86
CA ASN A 262 7.90 -16.12 4.02
C ASN A 262 9.23 -15.47 4.44
N GLY A 263 10.37 -16.07 4.11
CA GLY A 263 11.69 -15.53 4.39
C GLY A 263 12.04 -14.35 3.47
N ALA A 264 12.21 -13.15 4.03
CA ALA A 264 12.48 -11.95 3.23
C ALA A 264 13.75 -12.06 2.36
N ALA A 265 14.82 -12.64 2.92
CA ALA A 265 16.08 -12.85 2.20
C ALA A 265 15.95 -13.91 1.10
N ALA A 266 15.25 -15.01 1.38
CA ALA A 266 15.02 -16.07 0.41
C ALA A 266 14.17 -15.56 -0.76
N LEU A 267 13.11 -14.85 -0.47
CA LEU A 267 12.21 -14.28 -1.49
C LEU A 267 12.91 -13.24 -2.37
N ALA A 268 13.75 -12.39 -1.78
CA ALA A 268 14.54 -11.42 -2.53
C ALA A 268 15.56 -12.11 -3.47
N ASP A 269 16.21 -13.18 -3.00
CA ASP A 269 17.17 -13.97 -3.81
C ASP A 269 16.44 -14.70 -4.97
N LEU A 270 15.25 -15.25 -4.71
CA LEU A 270 14.44 -15.97 -5.69
C LEU A 270 13.82 -15.07 -6.76
N LEU A 271 13.35 -13.86 -6.41
CA LEU A 271 12.74 -12.90 -7.34
C LEU A 271 13.76 -11.98 -8.02
N GLY A 272 15.02 -12.00 -7.56
CA GLY A 272 16.07 -11.14 -8.08
C GLY A 272 15.92 -9.66 -7.68
N HIS A 273 16.78 -8.82 -8.25
CA HIS A 273 16.78 -7.40 -7.96
C HIS A 273 15.60 -6.69 -8.61
N ASN A 274 14.90 -5.90 -7.83
CA ASN A 274 13.78 -5.08 -8.29
C ASN A 274 14.10 -3.60 -8.05
N PRO A 275 13.76 -2.69 -8.97
CA PRO A 275 14.09 -1.27 -8.86
C PRO A 275 13.35 -0.59 -7.68
N ASP A 276 12.18 -1.06 -7.34
CA ASP A 276 11.34 -0.57 -6.26
C ASP A 276 10.36 -1.63 -5.75
N LEU A 277 9.61 -1.28 -4.70
CA LEU A 277 8.62 -2.17 -4.10
C LEU A 277 7.47 -2.50 -5.05
N GLY A 278 7.08 -1.56 -5.93
CA GLY A 278 5.99 -1.77 -6.88
C GLY A 278 6.31 -2.88 -7.87
N HIS A 279 7.52 -2.90 -8.41
CA HIS A 279 7.97 -3.97 -9.31
C HIS A 279 8.15 -5.30 -8.58
N ALA A 280 8.70 -5.27 -7.36
CA ALA A 280 8.80 -6.48 -6.53
C ALA A 280 7.41 -7.08 -6.25
N LEU A 281 6.43 -6.23 -5.93
CA LEU A 281 5.06 -6.66 -5.66
C LEU A 281 4.36 -7.18 -6.93
N LEU A 282 4.65 -6.58 -8.08
CA LEU A 282 4.14 -7.06 -9.36
C LEU A 282 4.63 -8.47 -9.67
N ASN A 283 5.93 -8.74 -9.49
CA ASN A 283 6.51 -10.07 -9.65
C ASN A 283 5.89 -11.09 -8.68
N LEU A 284 5.59 -10.67 -7.44
CA LEU A 284 4.87 -11.52 -6.48
C LEU A 284 3.45 -11.85 -6.95
N VAL A 285 2.73 -10.88 -7.52
CA VAL A 285 1.38 -11.09 -8.06
C VAL A 285 1.42 -12.02 -9.26
N GLU A 286 2.38 -11.86 -10.17
CA GLU A 286 2.56 -12.74 -11.33
C GLU A 286 2.92 -14.18 -10.90
N LEU A 287 3.77 -14.33 -9.88
CA LEU A 287 4.06 -15.63 -9.28
C LEU A 287 2.81 -16.25 -8.66
N PHE A 288 2.08 -15.49 -7.84
CA PHE A 288 0.83 -15.93 -7.22
C PHE A 288 -0.20 -16.44 -8.24
N MET A 289 -0.27 -15.78 -9.39
CA MET A 289 -1.17 -16.14 -10.48
C MET A 289 -0.63 -17.28 -11.36
N GLY A 290 0.61 -17.69 -11.16
CA GLY A 290 1.27 -18.70 -12.00
C GLY A 290 1.61 -18.20 -13.41
N THR A 291 1.71 -16.89 -13.63
CA THR A 291 1.91 -16.25 -14.93
C THR A 291 3.32 -15.68 -15.12
N ILE A 292 4.17 -15.73 -14.09
CA ILE A 292 5.55 -15.22 -14.19
C ILE A 292 6.33 -16.00 -15.24
N VAL A 293 6.94 -15.30 -16.19
CA VAL A 293 7.63 -15.94 -17.33
C VAL A 293 9.13 -15.64 -17.33
N ASN A 294 9.54 -14.50 -16.77
CA ASN A 294 10.95 -14.07 -16.78
C ASN A 294 11.31 -13.44 -15.44
N VAL A 295 12.12 -14.15 -14.67
CA VAL A 295 12.88 -13.56 -13.58
C VAL A 295 14.23 -13.15 -14.15
N ALA A 296 14.63 -11.88 -13.96
CA ALA A 296 15.83 -11.31 -14.54
C ALA A 296 17.09 -12.15 -14.25
N ASP A 297 17.92 -12.27 -15.27
CA ASP A 297 19.32 -12.74 -15.23
C ASP A 297 19.66 -13.99 -14.39
N GLY A 298 19.45 -15.17 -14.94
CA GLY A 298 20.12 -16.41 -14.54
C GLY A 298 19.62 -17.15 -13.31
N ALA A 299 18.74 -16.55 -12.51
CA ALA A 299 18.02 -17.19 -11.41
C ALA A 299 16.56 -17.40 -11.85
N GLY A 300 16.09 -18.59 -12.09
CA GLY A 300 14.71 -18.66 -12.58
C GLY A 300 14.12 -20.05 -12.75
N GLY A 301 14.93 -21.10 -12.65
CA GLY A 301 14.44 -22.45 -12.82
C GLY A 301 13.40 -22.85 -11.75
N GLY A 302 13.69 -22.53 -10.50
CA GLY A 302 12.82 -22.82 -9.36
C GLY A 302 11.52 -22.01 -9.36
N ILE A 303 11.63 -20.69 -9.60
CA ILE A 303 10.44 -19.81 -9.64
C ILE A 303 9.51 -20.17 -10.80
N ASN A 304 10.04 -20.47 -11.98
CA ASN A 304 9.23 -20.88 -13.12
C ASN A 304 8.53 -22.25 -12.88
N ALA A 305 9.21 -23.17 -12.19
CA ALA A 305 8.61 -24.44 -11.78
C ALA A 305 7.52 -24.22 -10.72
N LEU A 306 7.76 -23.36 -9.74
CA LEU A 306 6.77 -22.97 -8.72
C LEU A 306 5.53 -22.33 -9.35
N ALA A 307 5.71 -21.41 -10.32
CA ALA A 307 4.61 -20.79 -11.04
C ALA A 307 3.73 -21.83 -11.74
N ARG A 308 4.34 -22.86 -12.35
CA ARG A 308 3.58 -23.97 -12.95
C ARG A 308 2.77 -24.78 -11.92
N SER A 309 3.34 -25.00 -10.70
CA SER A 309 2.59 -25.65 -9.61
C SER A 309 1.43 -24.78 -9.12
N PHE A 310 1.61 -23.47 -9.02
CA PHE A 310 0.51 -22.55 -8.66
C PHE A 310 -0.58 -22.48 -9.73
N ALA A 311 -0.21 -22.54 -11.01
CA ALA A 311 -1.19 -22.62 -12.10
C ALA A 311 -2.06 -23.88 -12.04
N LYS A 312 -1.55 -24.98 -11.44
CA LYS A 312 -2.29 -26.22 -11.21
C LYS A 312 -3.02 -26.27 -9.85
N ASP A 313 -3.03 -25.17 -9.09
CA ASP A 313 -3.57 -25.09 -7.71
C ASP A 313 -2.90 -26.06 -6.72
N GLU A 314 -1.63 -26.38 -6.96
CA GLU A 314 -0.78 -27.14 -6.05
C GLU A 314 -0.16 -26.22 -5.00
N LEU A 315 0.40 -26.80 -3.90
CA LEU A 315 1.13 -26.09 -2.83
C LEU A 315 0.32 -24.95 -2.17
N PRO A 316 -0.80 -25.27 -1.49
CA PRO A 316 -1.71 -24.28 -0.92
C PRO A 316 -1.10 -23.44 0.22
N GLU A 317 -0.21 -24.00 1.07
CA GLU A 317 0.46 -23.25 2.15
C GLU A 317 1.43 -22.23 1.55
N ALA A 318 2.20 -22.60 0.54
CA ALA A 318 3.12 -21.71 -0.17
C ALA A 318 2.37 -20.58 -0.90
N ARG A 319 1.24 -20.91 -1.54
CA ARG A 319 0.40 -19.90 -2.21
C ARG A 319 -0.24 -18.94 -1.23
N ALA A 320 -0.70 -19.43 -0.07
CA ALA A 320 -1.22 -18.59 1.00
C ALA A 320 -0.13 -17.66 1.59
N ALA A 321 1.12 -18.13 1.69
CA ALA A 321 2.25 -17.32 2.13
C ALA A 321 2.49 -16.11 1.21
N ILE A 322 2.47 -16.33 -0.12
CA ILE A 322 2.58 -15.23 -1.10
C ILE A 322 1.39 -14.27 -1.00
N ALA A 323 0.17 -14.78 -0.88
CA ALA A 323 -1.02 -13.93 -0.72
C ALA A 323 -0.93 -13.04 0.53
N GLY A 324 -0.53 -13.63 1.66
CA GLY A 324 -0.29 -12.88 2.90
C GLY A 324 0.79 -11.81 2.74
N ARG A 325 1.87 -12.12 2.02
CA ARG A 325 2.95 -11.17 1.73
C ARG A 325 2.48 -10.01 0.86
N ILE A 326 1.72 -10.27 -0.20
CA ILE A 326 1.12 -9.24 -1.06
C ILE A 326 0.27 -8.27 -0.23
N LEU A 327 -0.62 -8.80 0.63
CA LEU A 327 -1.46 -7.97 1.49
C LEU A 327 -0.64 -7.16 2.51
N ALA A 328 0.38 -7.76 3.11
CA ALA A 328 1.26 -7.08 4.06
C ALA A 328 2.05 -5.93 3.41
N GLU A 329 2.60 -6.14 2.21
CA GLU A 329 3.32 -5.10 1.48
C GLU A 329 2.37 -4.00 0.96
N LEU A 330 1.16 -4.33 0.51
CA LEU A 330 0.14 -3.34 0.16
C LEU A 330 -0.24 -2.48 1.37
N LYS A 331 -0.39 -3.06 2.56
CA LYS A 331 -0.65 -2.34 3.82
C LYS A 331 0.61 -1.66 4.38
N GLY A 332 1.78 -1.97 3.86
CA GLY A 332 3.07 -1.45 4.34
C GLY A 332 3.24 0.07 4.18
N LEU A 333 4.16 0.66 4.96
CA LEU A 333 4.41 2.12 4.95
C LEU A 333 5.28 2.59 3.78
N LYS A 334 6.04 1.69 3.17
CA LYS A 334 6.93 2.02 2.06
C LYS A 334 6.12 2.34 0.80
N ARG A 335 6.51 3.37 0.08
CA ARG A 335 5.92 3.69 -1.23
C ARG A 335 6.27 2.59 -2.24
N LEU A 336 5.36 2.35 -3.19
CA LEU A 336 5.58 1.42 -4.30
C LEU A 336 6.67 1.96 -5.23
N CYS A 337 6.54 3.23 -5.62
CA CYS A 337 7.48 3.94 -6.47
C CYS A 337 7.95 5.21 -5.76
N PRO A 338 9.02 5.16 -4.93
CA PRO A 338 9.42 6.28 -4.06
C PRO A 338 9.83 7.54 -4.81
N ASN A 339 10.31 7.40 -6.06
CA ASN A 339 10.86 8.50 -6.83
C ASN A 339 9.80 9.30 -7.61
N SER A 340 8.60 8.76 -7.80
CA SER A 340 7.56 9.38 -8.64
C SER A 340 6.16 9.05 -8.10
N LEU A 341 5.35 10.09 -7.86
CA LEU A 341 3.94 9.92 -7.49
C LEU A 341 3.07 9.50 -8.69
N ASP A 342 3.42 9.95 -9.89
CA ASP A 342 2.74 9.52 -11.12
C ASP A 342 2.89 8.01 -11.32
N ASP A 343 4.09 7.46 -11.09
CA ASP A 343 4.34 6.03 -11.20
C ASP A 343 3.74 5.25 -10.02
N GLU A 344 3.69 5.84 -8.81
CA GLU A 344 2.98 5.26 -7.66
C GLU A 344 1.49 5.02 -8.00
N PHE A 345 0.79 6.02 -8.57
CA PHE A 345 -0.62 5.87 -8.96
C PHE A 345 -0.82 4.87 -10.11
N LYS A 346 0.04 4.90 -11.12
CA LYS A 346 -0.01 3.93 -12.23
C LYS A 346 0.21 2.50 -11.74
N MET A 347 1.19 2.32 -10.85
CA MET A 347 1.51 1.03 -10.25
C MET A 347 0.36 0.52 -9.39
N LEU A 348 -0.25 1.40 -8.57
CA LEU A 348 -1.40 1.06 -7.74
C LEU A 348 -2.57 0.54 -8.59
N ARG A 349 -2.87 1.22 -9.70
CA ARG A 349 -3.90 0.81 -10.65
C ARG A 349 -3.57 -0.51 -11.34
N ARG A 350 -2.31 -0.70 -11.76
CA ARG A 350 -1.84 -1.93 -12.40
C ARG A 350 -1.99 -3.13 -11.46
N LEU A 351 -1.53 -3.00 -10.22
CA LEU A 351 -1.68 -4.03 -9.19
C LEU A 351 -3.16 -4.33 -8.89
N GLY A 352 -4.01 -3.29 -8.77
CA GLY A 352 -5.44 -3.47 -8.57
C GLY A 352 -6.09 -4.29 -9.68
N ASN A 353 -5.82 -3.94 -10.94
CA ASN A 353 -6.36 -4.66 -12.10
C ASN A 353 -5.90 -6.13 -12.18
N GLN A 354 -4.64 -6.41 -11.80
CA GLN A 354 -4.16 -7.80 -11.77
C GLN A 354 -4.74 -8.58 -10.59
N LEU A 355 -4.76 -8.00 -9.39
CA LEU A 355 -5.25 -8.68 -8.19
C LEU A 355 -6.75 -8.97 -8.22
N VAL A 356 -7.55 -8.12 -8.88
CA VAL A 356 -8.97 -8.41 -9.13
C VAL A 356 -9.15 -9.71 -9.92
N ARG A 357 -8.25 -10.02 -10.87
CA ARG A 357 -8.29 -11.29 -11.62
C ARG A 357 -7.83 -12.48 -10.79
N GLY A 358 -7.00 -12.26 -9.77
CA GLY A 358 -6.48 -13.28 -8.85
C GLY A 358 -7.33 -13.50 -7.60
N GLN A 359 -8.50 -12.85 -7.49
CA GLN A 359 -9.41 -13.05 -6.36
C GLN A 359 -9.86 -14.52 -6.25
N GLY A 360 -10.01 -14.98 -5.01
CA GLY A 360 -10.47 -16.34 -4.75
C GLY A 360 -10.11 -16.84 -3.35
N LYS A 361 -9.82 -18.11 -3.25
CA LYS A 361 -9.56 -18.83 -2.00
C LYS A 361 -8.50 -18.18 -1.08
N TYR A 362 -7.45 -17.59 -1.66
CA TYR A 362 -6.30 -17.06 -0.91
C TYR A 362 -6.32 -15.52 -0.75
N LEU A 363 -7.04 -14.81 -1.62
CA LEU A 363 -7.16 -13.36 -1.62
C LEU A 363 -8.62 -12.97 -1.72
N SER A 364 -9.23 -12.65 -0.59
CA SER A 364 -10.63 -12.22 -0.58
C SER A 364 -10.77 -10.79 -1.14
N HIS A 365 -11.92 -10.52 -1.74
CA HIS A 365 -12.26 -9.17 -2.22
C HIS A 365 -12.18 -8.12 -1.09
N GLN A 366 -12.64 -8.49 0.11
CA GLN A 366 -12.63 -7.60 1.27
C GLN A 366 -11.21 -7.26 1.72
N ASP A 367 -10.30 -8.25 1.76
CA ASP A 367 -8.89 -8.02 2.14
C ASP A 367 -8.18 -7.12 1.14
N LEU A 368 -8.46 -7.27 -0.15
CA LEU A 368 -7.93 -6.42 -1.20
C LEU A 368 -8.44 -4.98 -1.07
N ILE A 369 -9.76 -4.79 -0.93
CA ILE A 369 -10.34 -3.45 -0.70
C ILE A 369 -9.72 -2.82 0.54
N ALA A 370 -9.61 -3.54 1.66
CA ALA A 370 -9.03 -3.01 2.88
C ALA A 370 -7.56 -2.60 2.67
N ALA A 371 -6.75 -3.43 1.98
CA ALA A 371 -5.35 -3.14 1.71
C ALA A 371 -5.17 -1.91 0.79
N PHE A 372 -5.93 -1.83 -0.30
CA PHE A 372 -5.89 -0.68 -1.21
C PHE A 372 -6.45 0.59 -0.56
N THR A 373 -7.48 0.49 0.28
CA THR A 373 -8.04 1.63 1.03
C THR A 373 -7.00 2.19 2.00
N GLU A 374 -6.31 1.32 2.75
CA GLU A 374 -5.26 1.75 3.69
C GLU A 374 -4.06 2.37 2.94
N ARG A 375 -3.65 1.81 1.80
CA ARG A 375 -2.62 2.39 0.95
C ARG A 375 -3.05 3.76 0.43
N SER A 376 -4.26 3.86 -0.11
CA SER A 376 -4.83 5.11 -0.65
C SER A 376 -4.92 6.21 0.40
N ARG A 377 -5.28 5.87 1.64
CA ARG A 377 -5.37 6.83 2.75
C ARG A 377 -4.06 7.60 2.96
N ARG A 378 -2.91 6.96 2.75
CA ARG A 378 -1.60 7.59 2.91
C ARG A 378 -1.22 8.50 1.74
N LEU A 379 -1.76 8.23 0.57
CA LEU A 379 -1.52 9.05 -0.63
C LEU A 379 -2.41 10.31 -0.66
N VAL A 380 -3.52 10.30 0.08
CA VAL A 380 -4.48 11.43 0.17
C VAL A 380 -4.21 12.28 1.40
N THR A 381 -2.95 12.44 1.80
CA THR A 381 -2.53 13.37 2.84
C THR A 381 -1.94 14.64 2.23
N GLN A 382 -1.79 15.69 3.04
CA GLN A 382 -1.38 17.01 2.56
C GLN A 382 -0.05 16.98 1.80
N GLU A 383 0.96 16.31 2.34
CA GLU A 383 2.32 16.31 1.78
C GLU A 383 2.38 15.64 0.38
N PRO A 384 1.91 14.39 0.16
CA PRO A 384 1.88 13.78 -1.16
C PRO A 384 1.05 14.57 -2.18
N LEU A 385 -0.14 15.08 -1.79
CA LEU A 385 -0.99 15.84 -2.71
C LEU A 385 -0.35 17.18 -3.10
N GLN A 386 0.28 17.89 -2.16
CA GLN A 386 1.02 19.11 -2.48
C GLN A 386 2.20 18.81 -3.42
N GLN A 387 2.99 17.78 -3.13
CA GLN A 387 4.08 17.35 -4.01
C GLN A 387 3.57 17.02 -5.41
N PHE A 388 2.45 16.31 -5.51
CA PHE A 388 1.85 15.93 -6.79
C PHE A 388 1.36 17.14 -7.59
N MET A 389 0.81 18.15 -6.91
CA MET A 389 0.33 19.39 -7.55
C MET A 389 1.43 20.38 -7.88
N GLN A 390 2.65 20.28 -7.31
CA GLN A 390 3.75 21.22 -7.57
C GLN A 390 4.18 21.31 -9.03
N MET A 391 3.96 20.24 -9.80
CA MET A 391 4.25 20.20 -11.23
C MET A 391 3.23 20.98 -12.08
N SER A 392 2.10 21.39 -11.51
CA SER A 392 1.03 22.12 -12.19
C SER A 392 1.25 23.62 -12.11
N LYS A 393 1.13 24.31 -13.23
CA LYS A 393 1.32 25.77 -13.32
C LYS A 393 0.01 26.52 -13.02
N THR A 394 -1.13 25.93 -13.37
CA THR A 394 -2.45 26.55 -13.28
C THR A 394 -3.38 25.79 -12.34
N SER A 395 -4.44 26.43 -11.88
CA SER A 395 -5.41 25.83 -10.98
C SER A 395 -6.22 24.69 -11.61
N ASP A 396 -6.52 24.79 -12.92
CA ASP A 396 -7.20 23.72 -13.63
C ASP A 396 -6.31 22.49 -13.83
N GLU A 397 -5.01 22.66 -14.10
CA GLU A 397 -4.05 21.55 -14.12
C GLU A 397 -3.97 20.85 -12.75
N LYS A 398 -4.01 21.61 -11.63
CA LYS A 398 -4.06 21.03 -10.28
C LYS A 398 -5.30 20.18 -10.07
N LEU A 399 -6.48 20.66 -10.52
CA LEU A 399 -7.73 19.90 -10.44
C LEU A 399 -7.66 18.64 -11.31
N GLU A 400 -7.10 18.71 -12.51
CA GLU A 400 -6.90 17.51 -13.33
C GLU A 400 -6.05 16.47 -12.65
N ARG A 401 -4.93 16.88 -12.04
CA ARG A 401 -4.08 15.95 -11.29
C ARG A 401 -4.82 15.34 -10.11
N LEU A 402 -5.63 16.11 -9.38
CA LEU A 402 -6.46 15.56 -8.30
C LEU A 402 -7.52 14.58 -8.81
N LEU A 403 -8.08 14.79 -10.01
CA LEU A 403 -8.97 13.83 -10.66
C LEU A 403 -8.22 12.54 -11.06
N VAL A 404 -6.96 12.65 -11.50
CA VAL A 404 -6.12 11.46 -11.71
C VAL A 404 -5.89 10.71 -10.40
N VAL A 405 -5.69 11.40 -9.28
CA VAL A 405 -5.62 10.75 -7.96
C VAL A 405 -6.91 10.02 -7.65
N GLU A 406 -8.07 10.69 -7.87
CA GLU A 406 -9.40 10.11 -7.63
C GLU A 406 -9.61 8.78 -8.36
N GLU A 407 -9.21 8.71 -9.62
CA GLU A 407 -9.33 7.52 -10.48
C GLU A 407 -8.48 6.33 -9.98
N ASN A 408 -7.45 6.58 -9.20
CA ASN A 408 -6.45 5.58 -8.78
C ASN A 408 -6.48 5.22 -7.30
N ILE A 409 -7.34 5.86 -6.50
CA ILE A 409 -7.50 5.58 -5.08
C ILE A 409 -8.76 4.78 -4.79
N VAL A 410 -8.72 4.01 -3.70
CA VAL A 410 -9.82 3.18 -3.21
C VAL A 410 -10.31 3.69 -1.85
N GLY A 411 -11.61 3.60 -1.62
CA GLY A 411 -12.26 3.95 -0.37
C GLY A 411 -13.01 5.28 -0.42
N ALA A 412 -14.29 5.25 -0.02
CA ALA A 412 -15.18 6.42 -0.05
C ALA A 412 -14.68 7.59 0.82
N GLU A 413 -14.11 7.28 2.01
CA GLU A 413 -13.56 8.30 2.89
C GLU A 413 -12.28 8.93 2.32
N ASN A 414 -11.44 8.16 1.60
CA ASN A 414 -10.28 8.69 0.90
C ASN A 414 -10.70 9.68 -0.20
N LYS A 415 -11.73 9.33 -0.97
CA LYS A 415 -12.29 10.22 -2.00
C LYS A 415 -12.94 11.46 -1.39
N ARG A 416 -13.65 11.30 -0.27
CA ARG A 416 -14.17 12.42 0.49
C ARG A 416 -13.05 13.37 0.94
N THR A 417 -12.01 12.85 1.54
CA THR A 417 -10.82 13.63 1.94
C THR A 417 -10.22 14.36 0.73
N LEU A 418 -10.07 13.68 -0.41
CA LEU A 418 -9.56 14.30 -1.64
C LEU A 418 -10.41 15.49 -2.09
N SER A 419 -11.74 15.39 -2.00
CA SER A 419 -12.65 16.48 -2.37
C SER A 419 -12.40 17.76 -1.55
N THR A 420 -11.97 17.64 -0.30
CA THR A 420 -11.63 18.81 0.55
C THR A 420 -10.43 19.61 0.05
N PHE A 421 -9.55 19.02 -0.77
CA PHE A 421 -8.44 19.72 -1.42
C PHE A 421 -8.87 20.39 -2.73
N MET A 422 -9.93 19.89 -3.39
CA MET A 422 -10.41 20.46 -4.66
C MET A 422 -11.18 21.75 -4.48
N ILE A 423 -12.08 21.79 -3.49
CA ILE A 423 -12.95 22.94 -3.24
C ILE A 423 -12.17 24.26 -3.07
N PRO A 424 -11.11 24.34 -2.22
CA PRO A 424 -10.34 25.58 -2.04
C PRO A 424 -9.68 26.05 -3.34
N ILE A 425 -9.26 25.14 -4.22
CA ILE A 425 -8.68 25.50 -5.53
C ILE A 425 -9.72 26.19 -6.40
N ILE A 426 -10.94 25.62 -6.50
CA ILE A 426 -12.02 26.14 -7.33
C ILE A 426 -12.53 27.49 -6.81
N THR A 427 -12.60 27.64 -5.48
CA THR A 427 -13.12 28.84 -4.84
C THR A 427 -12.05 29.94 -4.66
N SER A 428 -10.79 29.66 -5.00
CA SER A 428 -9.73 30.65 -4.89
C SER A 428 -9.93 31.80 -5.88
N ASN A 429 -9.58 33.01 -5.48
CA ASN A 429 -9.67 34.20 -6.35
C ASN A 429 -8.84 34.10 -7.62
N ASN A 430 -7.82 33.25 -7.63
CA ASN A 430 -6.93 33.08 -8.77
C ASN A 430 -7.40 32.01 -9.77
N PHE A 431 -8.44 31.24 -9.46
CA PHE A 431 -8.88 30.16 -10.33
C PHE A 431 -9.26 30.66 -11.71
N GLU A 432 -10.15 31.67 -11.77
CA GLU A 432 -10.63 32.22 -13.03
C GLU A 432 -9.51 32.93 -13.80
N ASP A 433 -8.59 33.60 -13.12
CA ASP A 433 -7.50 34.38 -13.75
C ASP A 433 -6.42 33.47 -14.35
N GLN A 434 -6.17 32.32 -13.73
CA GLN A 434 -5.20 31.32 -14.20
C GLN A 434 -5.74 30.44 -15.32
N LEU A 435 -7.08 30.30 -15.40
CA LEU A 435 -7.73 29.41 -16.34
C LEU A 435 -7.51 29.87 -17.78
N LEU A 436 -6.69 29.19 -18.55
CA LEU A 436 -6.39 29.49 -19.96
C LEU A 436 -6.16 30.99 -20.18
N THR A 437 -5.19 31.59 -19.47
CA THR A 437 -4.88 33.03 -19.56
C THR A 437 -4.71 33.47 -21.03
N GLY A 438 -5.46 34.49 -21.43
CA GLY A 438 -5.46 35.01 -22.80
C GLY A 438 -6.36 34.26 -23.80
N ALA A 439 -6.96 33.14 -23.42
CA ALA A 439 -7.89 32.43 -24.28
C ALA A 439 -9.26 33.13 -24.41
N PRO A 440 -9.99 32.93 -25.51
CA PRO A 440 -11.36 33.42 -25.68
C PRO A 440 -12.30 32.86 -24.60
N ILE A 441 -13.29 33.65 -24.18
CA ILE A 441 -14.22 33.28 -23.13
C ILE A 441 -14.91 31.93 -23.36
N PRO A 442 -15.38 31.56 -24.56
CA PRO A 442 -15.97 30.25 -24.81
C PRO A 442 -15.03 29.09 -24.47
N GLN A 443 -13.73 29.24 -24.77
CA GLN A 443 -12.74 28.19 -24.44
C GLN A 443 -12.54 28.05 -22.94
N ARG A 444 -12.50 29.18 -22.20
CA ARG A 444 -12.39 29.18 -20.75
C ARG A 444 -13.61 28.53 -20.08
N LEU A 445 -14.82 28.88 -20.54
CA LEU A 445 -16.06 28.27 -20.04
C LEU A 445 -16.13 26.77 -20.35
N ARG A 446 -15.75 26.38 -21.56
CA ARG A 446 -15.68 24.97 -21.96
C ARG A 446 -14.74 24.19 -21.07
N ARG A 447 -13.58 24.75 -20.74
CA ARG A 447 -12.61 24.10 -19.85
C ARG A 447 -13.22 23.79 -18.46
N VAL A 448 -13.99 24.74 -17.91
CA VAL A 448 -14.69 24.49 -16.63
C VAL A 448 -15.79 23.42 -16.78
N ALA A 449 -16.52 23.44 -17.90
CA ALA A 449 -17.54 22.44 -18.20
C ALA A 449 -16.94 21.03 -18.35
N GLU A 450 -15.80 20.89 -19.02
CA GLU A 450 -15.05 19.62 -19.13
C GLU A 450 -14.60 19.08 -17.76
N LEU A 451 -14.11 19.95 -16.88
CA LEU A 451 -13.75 19.57 -15.51
C LEU A 451 -14.99 19.12 -14.72
N GLN A 452 -16.11 19.86 -14.86
CA GLN A 452 -17.35 19.49 -14.19
C GLN A 452 -17.88 18.14 -14.69
N GLU A 453 -17.89 17.91 -15.99
CA GLU A 453 -18.34 16.64 -16.59
C GLU A 453 -17.48 15.47 -16.07
N ARG A 454 -16.17 15.66 -15.98
CA ARG A 454 -15.26 14.67 -15.45
C ARG A 454 -15.53 14.37 -13.97
N VAL A 455 -15.85 15.39 -13.16
CA VAL A 455 -16.27 15.21 -11.76
C VAL A 455 -17.57 14.42 -11.67
N LEU A 456 -18.55 14.74 -12.51
CA LEU A 456 -19.85 14.04 -12.51
C LEU A 456 -19.71 12.56 -12.91
N ARG A 457 -18.76 12.23 -13.77
CA ARG A 457 -18.44 10.84 -14.16
C ARG A 457 -17.50 10.12 -13.20
N SER A 458 -16.88 10.84 -12.26
CA SER A 458 -15.91 10.28 -11.32
C SER A 458 -16.53 9.30 -10.32
N GLY A 459 -15.69 8.62 -9.55
CA GLY A 459 -16.14 7.73 -8.48
C GLY A 459 -16.34 8.41 -7.13
N PHE A 460 -16.48 9.72 -7.06
CA PHE A 460 -16.92 10.42 -5.85
C PHE A 460 -18.35 10.00 -5.49
N GLN A 461 -18.71 10.12 -4.21
CA GLN A 461 -20.11 9.99 -3.80
C GLN A 461 -20.92 11.20 -4.29
N ASP A 462 -22.23 11.05 -4.45
CA ASP A 462 -23.10 12.07 -5.03
C ASP A 462 -23.03 13.42 -4.30
N VAL A 463 -22.88 13.41 -2.97
CA VAL A 463 -22.71 14.63 -2.18
C VAL A 463 -21.46 15.40 -2.60
N GLN A 464 -20.31 14.72 -2.76
CA GLN A 464 -19.07 15.34 -3.19
C GLN A 464 -19.12 15.79 -4.64
N LYS A 465 -19.71 14.97 -5.54
CA LYS A 465 -19.94 15.37 -6.94
C LYS A 465 -20.72 16.67 -7.02
N ASN A 466 -21.82 16.74 -6.31
CA ASN A 466 -22.68 17.93 -6.30
C ASN A 466 -21.96 19.17 -5.75
N LEU A 467 -21.23 19.01 -4.63
CA LEU A 467 -20.46 20.13 -4.05
C LEU A 467 -19.41 20.68 -5.03
N ILE A 468 -18.65 19.80 -5.67
CA ILE A 468 -17.61 20.22 -6.62
C ILE A 468 -18.25 20.77 -7.90
N ALA A 469 -19.31 20.14 -8.41
CA ALA A 469 -20.00 20.60 -9.62
C ALA A 469 -20.64 21.98 -9.43
N VAL A 470 -21.26 22.24 -8.28
CA VAL A 470 -21.82 23.57 -7.92
C VAL A 470 -20.71 24.62 -7.81
N ALA A 471 -19.56 24.26 -7.19
CA ALA A 471 -18.42 25.18 -7.09
C ALA A 471 -17.85 25.55 -8.49
N LEU A 472 -17.76 24.57 -9.40
CA LEU A 472 -17.32 24.81 -10.78
C LEU A 472 -18.34 25.64 -11.56
N ASP A 473 -19.65 25.40 -11.41
CA ASP A 473 -20.67 26.21 -12.04
C ASP A 473 -20.63 27.67 -11.53
N ALA A 474 -20.45 27.87 -10.23
CA ALA A 474 -20.25 29.21 -9.68
C ALA A 474 -18.99 29.90 -10.25
N ALA A 475 -17.90 29.19 -10.46
CA ALA A 475 -16.70 29.74 -11.11
C ALA A 475 -16.98 30.12 -12.58
N ALA A 476 -17.69 29.28 -13.33
CA ALA A 476 -18.09 29.58 -14.70
C ALA A 476 -19.03 30.80 -14.78
N GLN A 477 -19.95 30.94 -13.83
CA GLN A 477 -20.82 32.13 -13.71
C GLN A 477 -20.00 33.41 -13.46
N ARG A 478 -18.96 33.36 -12.60
CA ARG A 478 -18.08 34.53 -12.38
C ARG A 478 -17.31 34.91 -13.63
N ILE A 479 -16.82 33.91 -14.40
CA ILE A 479 -16.15 34.19 -15.71
C ILE A 479 -17.14 34.85 -16.68
N GLU A 480 -18.35 34.32 -16.80
CA GLU A 480 -19.38 34.87 -17.67
C GLU A 480 -19.79 36.29 -17.24
N ALA A 481 -20.00 36.53 -15.96
CA ALA A 481 -20.41 37.83 -15.42
C ALA A 481 -19.37 38.92 -15.65
N ARG A 482 -18.07 38.60 -15.42
CA ARG A 482 -16.96 39.53 -15.70
C ARG A 482 -16.85 39.87 -17.18
N ALA A 483 -17.05 38.89 -18.04
CA ALA A 483 -16.96 39.05 -19.48
C ALA A 483 -18.26 39.57 -20.13
N LYS A 484 -19.39 39.51 -19.39
CA LYS A 484 -20.74 39.79 -19.91
C LYS A 484 -21.00 39.03 -21.23
N PHE A 485 -20.55 37.75 -21.29
CA PHE A 485 -20.51 36.99 -22.55
C PHE A 485 -21.90 36.76 -23.14
N LEU A 486 -22.87 36.28 -22.37
CA LEU A 486 -24.26 36.08 -22.80
C LEU A 486 -24.92 37.41 -23.18
N ALA A 487 -24.74 38.45 -22.41
CA ALA A 487 -25.23 39.78 -22.71
C ALA A 487 -24.61 40.37 -23.98
N SER A 488 -23.32 40.04 -24.27
CA SER A 488 -22.67 40.47 -25.50
C SER A 488 -23.24 39.78 -26.74
N ILE A 489 -23.68 38.52 -26.62
CA ILE A 489 -24.38 37.80 -27.71
C ILE A 489 -25.72 38.48 -27.99
N GLU A 490 -26.49 38.82 -26.95
CA GLU A 490 -27.75 39.51 -27.08
C GLU A 490 -27.59 40.89 -27.73
N ALA A 491 -26.57 41.65 -27.34
CA ALA A 491 -26.33 42.99 -27.86
C ALA A 491 -25.79 43.01 -29.29
N ARG A 492 -24.92 42.06 -29.64
CA ARG A 492 -24.25 42.03 -30.97
C ARG A 492 -25.06 41.37 -32.07
N ILE A 493 -25.88 40.37 -31.71
CA ILE A 493 -26.72 39.61 -32.65
C ILE A 493 -28.14 40.08 -32.50
N ALA A 494 -28.50 41.09 -33.31
CA ALA A 494 -29.83 41.68 -33.29
C ALA A 494 -30.89 40.72 -33.87
N ASN A 495 -30.51 39.88 -34.85
CA ASN A 495 -31.38 38.89 -35.47
C ASN A 495 -31.71 37.75 -34.50
N PRO A 496 -32.99 37.53 -34.10
CA PRO A 496 -33.38 36.47 -33.19
C PRO A 496 -33.01 35.06 -33.71
N ILE A 497 -33.03 34.81 -34.99
CA ILE A 497 -32.71 33.51 -35.59
C ILE A 497 -31.24 33.20 -35.43
N GLU A 498 -30.35 34.11 -35.85
CA GLU A 498 -28.90 33.94 -35.71
C GLU A 498 -28.50 33.80 -34.24
N ARG A 499 -29.16 34.57 -33.35
CA ARG A 499 -28.95 34.48 -31.89
C ARG A 499 -29.36 33.13 -31.34
N ALA A 500 -30.55 32.62 -31.71
CA ALA A 500 -31.02 31.31 -31.31
C ALA A 500 -30.11 30.19 -31.79
N GLN A 501 -29.71 30.22 -33.09
CA GLN A 501 -28.79 29.25 -33.66
C GLN A 501 -27.41 29.29 -32.99
N THR A 502 -26.90 30.48 -32.65
CA THR A 502 -25.62 30.64 -31.96
C THR A 502 -25.70 30.06 -30.54
N LEU A 503 -26.73 30.38 -29.77
CA LEU A 503 -26.94 29.87 -28.44
C LEU A 503 -27.13 28.35 -28.42
N LEU A 504 -27.90 27.81 -29.37
CA LEU A 504 -28.11 26.39 -29.56
C LEU A 504 -26.78 25.66 -29.81
N LYS A 505 -25.96 26.17 -30.73
CA LYS A 505 -24.63 25.62 -31.02
C LYS A 505 -23.71 25.67 -29.79
N LEU A 506 -23.72 26.77 -29.04
CA LEU A 506 -22.91 26.90 -27.82
C LEU A 506 -23.34 25.91 -26.71
N CYS A 507 -24.66 25.75 -26.52
CA CYS A 507 -25.21 24.77 -25.55
C CYS A 507 -24.86 23.33 -25.99
N ALA A 508 -25.06 22.99 -27.27
CA ALA A 508 -24.77 21.67 -27.82
C ALA A 508 -23.25 21.34 -27.80
N ALA A 509 -22.38 22.34 -27.98
CA ALA A 509 -20.93 22.17 -27.89
C ALA A 509 -20.40 21.98 -26.44
N GLY A 510 -21.27 21.94 -25.43
CA GLY A 510 -20.87 21.71 -24.02
C GLY A 510 -20.00 22.84 -23.45
N ILE A 511 -20.26 24.10 -23.87
CA ILE A 511 -19.50 25.25 -23.38
C ILE A 511 -19.90 25.68 -22.00
N PHE A 512 -21.16 25.45 -21.63
CA PHE A 512 -21.69 25.84 -20.34
C PHE A 512 -21.69 24.68 -19.35
N THR A 513 -21.36 24.98 -18.10
CA THR A 513 -21.47 24.04 -16.98
C THR A 513 -22.93 23.65 -16.75
N GLN A 514 -23.16 22.40 -16.34
CA GLN A 514 -24.49 21.95 -15.91
C GLN A 514 -24.84 22.62 -14.56
N GLY A 515 -25.84 23.50 -14.59
CA GLY A 515 -26.27 24.28 -13.44
C GLY A 515 -26.93 25.60 -13.86
N ASP A 516 -26.75 26.63 -13.04
CA ASP A 516 -27.36 27.94 -13.28
C ASP A 516 -26.87 28.61 -14.56
N LEU A 517 -25.63 28.41 -14.95
CA LEU A 517 -25.10 28.99 -16.19
C LEU A 517 -25.78 28.41 -17.42
N MET A 518 -25.98 27.09 -17.50
CA MET A 518 -26.75 26.44 -18.57
C MET A 518 -28.19 26.91 -18.56
N MET A 519 -28.82 27.02 -17.39
CA MET A 519 -30.20 27.53 -17.29
C MET A 519 -30.29 28.97 -17.79
N LYS A 520 -29.32 29.82 -17.51
CA LYS A 520 -29.26 31.20 -18.02
C LYS A 520 -29.16 31.24 -19.54
N ALA A 521 -28.29 30.39 -20.13
CA ALA A 521 -28.15 30.28 -21.59
C ALA A 521 -29.45 29.76 -22.25
N ARG A 522 -30.10 28.74 -21.67
CA ARG A 522 -31.38 28.21 -22.15
C ARG A 522 -32.50 29.25 -22.07
N ARG A 523 -32.58 30.04 -21.00
CA ARG A 523 -33.56 31.12 -20.89
C ARG A 523 -33.40 32.16 -21.99
N LEU A 524 -32.17 32.56 -22.31
CA LEU A 524 -31.90 33.50 -23.37
C LEU A 524 -32.23 32.91 -24.77
N LEU A 525 -31.97 31.64 -24.99
CA LEU A 525 -32.37 30.91 -26.19
C LEU A 525 -33.88 30.85 -26.29
N MET A 526 -34.60 30.45 -25.25
CA MET A 526 -36.06 30.41 -25.25
C MET A 526 -36.68 31.78 -25.47
N ALA A 527 -36.13 32.84 -24.89
CA ALA A 527 -36.55 34.20 -25.15
C ALA A 527 -36.32 34.64 -26.62
N SER A 528 -35.36 34.09 -27.31
CA SER A 528 -35.13 34.33 -28.72
C SER A 528 -36.13 33.59 -29.62
N LEU A 529 -36.45 32.33 -29.27
CA LEU A 529 -37.45 31.50 -29.96
C LEU A 529 -38.87 32.05 -29.83
N ALA A 530 -39.21 32.58 -28.66
CA ALA A 530 -40.54 33.15 -28.37
C ALA A 530 -40.76 34.55 -28.98
N LYS A 531 -39.87 35.06 -29.80
CA LYS A 531 -40.13 36.33 -30.49
C LYS A 531 -41.23 36.16 -31.57
N PRO A 532 -42.21 37.06 -31.62
CA PRO A 532 -43.30 36.98 -32.61
C PRO A 532 -42.78 36.82 -34.02
N GLY A 533 -43.27 35.82 -34.74
CA GLY A 533 -42.88 35.56 -36.13
C GLY A 533 -41.55 34.87 -36.31
N PHE A 534 -40.90 34.37 -35.22
CA PHE A 534 -39.64 33.65 -35.29
C PHE A 534 -39.73 32.46 -36.26
N LEU A 535 -40.69 31.56 -36.08
CA LEU A 535 -40.80 30.33 -36.86
C LEU A 535 -41.08 30.62 -38.33
N SER A 536 -41.98 31.54 -38.63
CA SER A 536 -42.27 31.93 -40.04
C SER A 536 -41.06 32.53 -40.75
N THR A 537 -40.33 33.40 -40.07
CA THR A 537 -39.10 33.99 -40.62
C THR A 537 -38.01 32.96 -40.81
N TYR A 538 -37.89 32.01 -39.88
CA TYR A 538 -36.90 30.92 -39.94
C TYR A 538 -37.20 29.96 -41.09
N ILE A 539 -38.46 29.59 -41.32
CA ILE A 539 -38.88 28.77 -42.45
C ILE A 539 -38.61 29.51 -43.77
N ALA A 540 -38.99 30.78 -43.89
CA ALA A 540 -38.69 31.57 -45.08
C ALA A 540 -37.21 31.67 -45.38
N GLN A 541 -36.33 31.73 -44.37
CA GLN A 541 -34.88 31.70 -44.57
C GLN A 541 -34.40 30.33 -45.10
N LEU A 542 -34.94 29.25 -44.54
CA LEU A 542 -34.63 27.88 -44.96
C LEU A 542 -35.10 27.60 -46.40
N GLU A 543 -36.25 28.13 -46.81
CA GLU A 543 -36.78 28.04 -48.17
C GLU A 543 -35.85 28.74 -49.19
N GLN A 544 -35.23 29.85 -48.82
CA GLN A 544 -34.22 30.52 -49.66
C GLN A 544 -32.94 29.69 -49.81
N GLU A 545 -32.54 28.99 -48.74
CA GLU A 545 -31.35 28.15 -48.73
C GLU A 545 -31.57 26.78 -49.40
N ARG A 546 -32.82 26.24 -49.34
CA ARG A 546 -33.20 24.90 -49.87
C ARG A 546 -34.42 25.01 -50.81
N PRO A 547 -34.24 25.25 -52.11
CA PRO A 547 -35.34 25.47 -53.04
C PRO A 547 -36.31 24.29 -53.28
N ALA A 548 -35.99 23.11 -52.79
CA ALA A 548 -36.75 21.86 -52.98
C ALA A 548 -38.03 21.75 -52.09
N GLY A 549 -38.39 22.81 -51.35
CA GLY A 549 -39.52 22.85 -50.44
C GLY A 549 -39.15 22.48 -49.00
N VAL A 550 -39.63 23.24 -48.04
CA VAL A 550 -39.39 23.04 -46.60
C VAL A 550 -40.71 22.62 -45.94
N ASP A 551 -40.74 21.44 -45.35
CA ASP A 551 -41.88 20.99 -44.57
C ASP A 551 -41.83 21.65 -43.18
N LYS A 552 -42.83 22.42 -42.84
CA LYS A 552 -42.94 23.13 -41.57
C LYS A 552 -42.93 22.19 -40.36
N ASP A 553 -43.65 21.08 -40.47
CA ASP A 553 -43.75 20.11 -39.34
C ASP A 553 -42.44 19.40 -39.11
N GLN A 554 -41.69 19.11 -40.17
CA GLN A 554 -40.34 18.54 -40.09
C GLN A 554 -39.36 19.53 -39.43
N VAL A 555 -39.39 20.81 -39.81
CA VAL A 555 -38.53 21.84 -39.19
C VAL A 555 -38.79 22.00 -37.71
N VAL A 556 -40.05 22.00 -37.33
CA VAL A 556 -40.46 22.08 -35.91
C VAL A 556 -39.98 20.85 -35.13
N ALA A 557 -40.12 19.66 -35.73
CA ALA A 557 -39.63 18.41 -35.12
C ALA A 557 -38.10 18.37 -34.99
N GLU A 558 -37.37 18.83 -36.00
CA GLU A 558 -35.90 18.91 -35.95
C GLU A 558 -35.43 19.92 -34.88
N LEU A 559 -36.05 21.09 -34.77
CA LEU A 559 -35.76 22.07 -33.73
C LEU A 559 -36.07 21.53 -32.36
N ALA A 560 -37.23 20.88 -32.17
CA ALA A 560 -37.65 20.30 -30.90
C ALA A 560 -36.63 19.22 -30.45
N THR A 561 -36.19 18.37 -31.37
CA THR A 561 -35.17 17.33 -31.11
C THR A 561 -33.81 17.96 -30.69
N GLN A 562 -33.39 19.04 -31.32
CA GLN A 562 -32.15 19.75 -30.98
C GLN A 562 -32.27 20.41 -29.59
N LEU A 563 -33.43 20.97 -29.24
CA LEU A 563 -33.70 21.59 -27.94
C LEU A 563 -33.78 20.53 -26.82
N GLU A 564 -34.39 19.38 -27.10
CA GLU A 564 -34.37 18.23 -26.19
C GLU A 564 -32.93 17.75 -25.94
N GLY A 565 -32.09 17.68 -27.00
CA GLY A 565 -30.69 17.30 -26.90
C GLY A 565 -29.85 18.20 -25.97
N ILE A 566 -30.26 19.43 -25.75
CA ILE A 566 -29.66 20.34 -24.75
C ILE A 566 -30.45 20.42 -23.43
N GLY A 567 -31.44 19.54 -23.23
CA GLY A 567 -32.22 19.41 -21.99
C GLY A 567 -33.34 20.47 -21.80
N ILE A 568 -33.96 20.93 -22.87
CA ILE A 568 -35.21 21.70 -22.86
C ILE A 568 -36.35 20.71 -23.11
N ALA A 569 -37.36 20.73 -22.25
CA ALA A 569 -38.51 19.84 -22.40
C ALA A 569 -39.24 20.08 -23.73
N PRO A 570 -39.69 19.04 -24.46
CA PRO A 570 -40.39 19.19 -25.74
C PRO A 570 -41.62 20.10 -25.69
N GLU A 571 -42.36 20.05 -24.58
CA GLU A 571 -43.55 20.90 -24.34
C GLU A 571 -43.17 22.38 -24.28
N ASP A 572 -42.06 22.72 -23.62
CA ASP A 572 -41.62 24.10 -23.48
C ASP A 572 -41.05 24.59 -24.83
N ALA A 573 -40.34 23.71 -25.56
CA ALA A 573 -39.85 24.01 -26.91
C ALA A 573 -40.98 24.33 -27.87
N LEU A 574 -42.03 23.49 -27.94
CA LEU A 574 -43.19 23.69 -28.79
C LEU A 574 -43.97 24.95 -28.40
N ARG A 575 -44.11 25.21 -27.09
CA ARG A 575 -44.79 26.44 -26.62
C ARG A 575 -44.03 27.69 -27.03
N ALA A 576 -42.71 27.69 -26.98
CA ALA A 576 -41.92 28.85 -27.44
C ALA A 576 -41.96 29.05 -28.95
N LEU A 577 -42.01 27.99 -29.73
CA LEU A 577 -42.10 28.04 -31.19
C LEU A 577 -43.51 28.44 -31.69
N ALA A 578 -44.55 28.24 -30.87
CA ALA A 578 -45.94 28.61 -31.14
C ALA A 578 -46.26 30.08 -30.81
N ALA A 579 -45.42 30.77 -30.03
CA ALA A 579 -45.56 32.18 -29.66
C ALA A 579 -45.13 33.12 -30.81
#